data_39f55383776a5256e9ac214e2100e2cd
#
_entry.id   39f55383776a5256e9ac214e2100e2cd
#
_cell.length_a   1.000
_cell.length_b   1.000
_cell.length_c   1.000
_cell.angle_alpha   90.00
_cell.angle_beta   90.00
_cell.angle_gamma   90.00
#
_symmetry.space_group_name_H-M   'P 1'
#
loop_
_entity.id
_entity.type
_entity.pdbx_description
1 polymer ?
#
loop_
_entity_poly.entity_id
_entity_poly.type
_entity_poly.pdbx_seq_one_letter_code
_entity_poly.pdbx_strand_id
1 'polypeptide(L)'
;MRQVLLLLGFVFSTALSATHLITGDFTFEHQSTGANTSTYKVTLHLYRDLNGINLPSSATVYYKKLSQSSATSLALTQNSSNSYNLASNCGSSYGVGVVTYEGTVTVDNNSGYDFYYTTCCRPSGITNLANPSSQSIYISSVLVTGKPAIRSYNNSPAIQPGIATAYVNTNFPFEICQADQDGDSLSFQIVPAKSNATTNIAYATGYSNTAPLGNSSMVSIDTANRLLVVNSPMQQNSIVNVKIVEWSKDTTGTFKIMGITEREILVNIVAAPSTTPSNVSATGAIGSYGTKDVLVTTADAVFPTSANFDGVQVQLFNGNGNLNTVTGSSVMNSSYQAFAFHTADTLQPGPHTMVFAENVMDSMAISGYCGKRLIDTISFFVAPPPPVLVGPTDSIYGANATYNVLNYQWLDSASFSITNGTVVTWQPDYSQFDIAWGPANATGTFTLIGYANGGSDTATVTVEVNGIGIIECFGNLVLYPNPARDLIHIAGALEGTTYTLSDLSGRVMDQGLLEEGRLTVADLPNGTYVLLLDGPTPWIQRVQILH
;
A
#
# COMPACT_ATOMS: atom_id res chain seq x y z
N MET A 1 2.23 -73.57 -40.84
CA MET A 1 1.60 -72.63 -39.87
C MET A 1 2.63 -71.55 -39.51
N ARG A 2 2.50 -70.34 -40.12
CA ARG A 2 3.36 -69.20 -39.85
C ARG A 2 2.64 -68.30 -38.87
N GLN A 3 3.16 -68.15 -37.68
CA GLN A 3 2.66 -67.16 -36.73
C GLN A 3 3.23 -65.76 -37.08
N VAL A 4 2.34 -64.85 -37.41
CA VAL A 4 2.65 -63.43 -37.58
C VAL A 4 2.53 -62.76 -36.21
N LEU A 5 3.65 -62.28 -35.66
CA LEU A 5 3.70 -61.52 -34.43
C LEU A 5 3.44 -60.05 -34.76
N LEU A 6 2.27 -59.54 -34.41
CA LEU A 6 1.94 -58.12 -34.50
C LEU A 6 2.56 -57.39 -33.29
N LEU A 7 3.58 -56.58 -33.54
CA LEU A 7 4.15 -55.64 -32.56
C LEU A 7 3.28 -54.37 -32.54
N LEU A 8 2.43 -54.24 -31.53
CA LEU A 8 1.73 -52.99 -31.27
C LEU A 8 2.70 -51.99 -30.63
N GLY A 9 3.23 -51.10 -31.45
CA GLY A 9 3.99 -49.94 -30.93
C GLY A 9 3.07 -48.96 -30.26
N PHE A 10 3.09 -48.89 -28.93
CA PHE A 10 2.49 -47.81 -28.16
C PHE A 10 3.33 -46.53 -28.38
N VAL A 11 2.86 -45.66 -29.27
CA VAL A 11 3.37 -44.31 -29.36
C VAL A 11 2.84 -43.54 -28.14
N PHE A 12 3.66 -43.43 -27.12
CA PHE A 12 3.42 -42.43 -26.07
C PHE A 12 3.58 -41.03 -26.70
N SER A 13 2.49 -40.43 -27.15
CA SER A 13 2.45 -39.02 -27.39
C SER A 13 2.54 -38.31 -26.02
N THR A 14 3.75 -37.92 -25.61
CA THR A 14 3.91 -36.93 -24.58
C THR A 14 3.25 -35.66 -25.11
N ALA A 15 2.04 -35.38 -24.65
CA ALA A 15 1.45 -34.04 -24.83
C ALA A 15 2.42 -33.05 -24.18
N LEU A 16 3.21 -32.38 -25.00
CA LEU A 16 3.99 -31.22 -24.58
C LEU A 16 2.94 -30.15 -24.18
N SER A 17 2.61 -30.10 -22.90
CA SER A 17 1.77 -29.03 -22.35
C SER A 17 2.57 -27.73 -22.50
N ALA A 18 2.29 -26.98 -23.54
CA ALA A 18 2.88 -25.65 -23.72
C ALA A 18 2.43 -24.77 -22.54
N THR A 19 3.39 -24.22 -21.83
CA THR A 19 3.14 -23.46 -20.58
C THR A 19 2.45 -22.12 -20.78
N HIS A 20 2.10 -21.70 -21.98
CA HIS A 20 1.43 -20.43 -22.32
C HIS A 20 1.88 -19.23 -21.47
N LEU A 21 3.14 -19.28 -20.99
CA LEU A 21 3.75 -18.16 -20.30
C LEU A 21 4.10 -17.08 -21.33
N ILE A 22 3.59 -15.88 -21.13
CA ILE A 22 3.77 -14.77 -22.07
C ILE A 22 5.09 -14.07 -21.78
N THR A 23 5.28 -13.63 -20.54
CA THR A 23 6.42 -12.85 -20.08
C THR A 23 6.49 -12.80 -18.56
N GLY A 24 7.38 -11.98 -18.01
CA GLY A 24 7.51 -11.74 -16.57
C GLY A 24 8.54 -10.67 -16.26
N ASP A 25 8.66 -10.37 -14.98
CA ASP A 25 9.65 -9.42 -14.45
C ASP A 25 10.00 -9.68 -12.99
N PHE A 26 11.09 -9.05 -12.51
CA PHE A 26 11.55 -9.12 -11.14
C PHE A 26 11.44 -7.77 -10.46
N THR A 27 11.11 -7.80 -9.15
CA THR A 27 11.32 -6.67 -8.24
C THR A 27 12.03 -7.12 -6.97
N PHE A 28 12.77 -6.18 -6.36
CA PHE A 28 13.55 -6.40 -5.15
C PHE A 28 13.19 -5.33 -4.12
N GLU A 29 12.94 -5.78 -2.90
CA GLU A 29 12.65 -4.91 -1.76
C GLU A 29 13.61 -5.26 -0.61
N HIS A 30 14.38 -4.27 -0.17
CA HIS A 30 15.30 -4.42 0.95
C HIS A 30 14.52 -4.62 2.25
N GLN A 31 14.90 -5.65 3.02
CA GLN A 31 14.27 -5.98 4.29
C GLN A 31 15.15 -5.63 5.49
N SER A 32 16.44 -5.96 5.41
CA SER A 32 17.38 -5.69 6.50
C SER A 32 18.82 -5.71 6.03
N THR A 33 19.69 -4.96 6.72
CA THR A 33 21.16 -4.96 6.51
C THR A 33 21.84 -5.44 7.77
N GLY A 34 22.65 -6.52 7.65
CA GLY A 34 23.57 -6.98 8.67
C GLY A 34 25.00 -6.47 8.42
N ALA A 35 25.97 -6.93 9.21
CA ALA A 35 27.36 -6.47 9.12
C ALA A 35 27.99 -6.75 7.73
N ASN A 36 27.73 -7.89 7.14
CA ASN A 36 28.31 -8.32 5.86
C ASN A 36 27.28 -8.70 4.80
N THR A 37 26.01 -8.83 5.17
CA THR A 37 24.95 -9.32 4.29
C THR A 37 23.71 -8.47 4.42
N SER A 38 22.91 -8.41 3.34
CA SER A 38 21.57 -7.80 3.33
C SER A 38 20.55 -8.84 2.90
N THR A 39 19.36 -8.75 3.47
CA THR A 39 18.22 -9.59 3.13
C THR A 39 17.25 -8.81 2.25
N TYR A 40 16.84 -9.43 1.17
CA TYR A 40 15.89 -8.89 0.20
C TYR A 40 14.70 -9.79 0.04
N LYS A 41 13.52 -9.21 -0.08
CA LYS A 41 12.36 -9.86 -0.67
C LYS A 41 12.54 -9.84 -2.19
N VAL A 42 12.45 -11.00 -2.79
CA VAL A 42 12.49 -11.19 -4.25
C VAL A 42 11.09 -11.52 -4.71
N THR A 43 10.57 -10.73 -5.63
CA THR A 43 9.27 -10.99 -6.25
C THR A 43 9.47 -11.25 -7.74
N LEU A 44 8.92 -12.36 -8.23
CA LEU A 44 8.84 -12.70 -9.64
C LEU A 44 7.37 -12.64 -10.06
N HIS A 45 7.04 -11.77 -11.00
CA HIS A 45 5.74 -11.76 -11.66
C HIS A 45 5.83 -12.53 -12.97
N LEU A 46 4.93 -13.45 -13.16
CA LEU A 46 4.78 -14.20 -14.41
C LEU A 46 3.40 -13.92 -15.01
N TYR A 47 3.38 -13.57 -16.29
CA TYR A 47 2.17 -13.25 -17.04
C TYR A 47 1.84 -14.43 -17.95
N ARG A 48 0.68 -15.07 -17.71
CA ARG A 48 0.27 -16.26 -18.47
C ARG A 48 -1.01 -16.03 -19.25
N ASP A 49 -1.18 -16.74 -20.34
CA ASP A 49 -2.48 -16.87 -21.03
C ASP A 49 -3.46 -17.68 -20.13
N LEU A 50 -4.63 -17.13 -19.88
CA LEU A 50 -5.67 -17.81 -19.07
C LEU A 50 -6.22 -19.07 -19.75
N ASN A 51 -6.09 -19.18 -21.07
CA ASN A 51 -6.44 -20.40 -21.80
C ASN A 51 -5.39 -21.52 -21.67
N GLY A 52 -4.22 -21.19 -21.09
CA GLY A 52 -3.13 -22.13 -20.85
C GLY A 52 -3.25 -22.86 -19.53
N ILE A 53 -2.29 -23.75 -19.26
CA ILE A 53 -2.20 -24.47 -18.00
C ILE A 53 -1.87 -23.52 -16.84
N ASN A 54 -2.31 -23.88 -15.64
CA ASN A 54 -1.92 -23.16 -14.43
C ASN A 54 -0.42 -23.33 -14.17
N LEU A 55 0.19 -22.24 -13.72
CA LEU A 55 1.58 -22.28 -13.27
C LEU A 55 1.66 -23.03 -11.91
N PRO A 56 2.80 -23.66 -11.60
CA PRO A 56 2.99 -24.39 -10.36
C PRO A 56 2.95 -23.45 -9.14
N SER A 57 2.72 -24.01 -7.96
CA SER A 57 2.70 -23.26 -6.70
C SER A 57 4.06 -22.72 -6.25
N SER A 58 5.15 -23.10 -6.92
CA SER A 58 6.50 -22.59 -6.68
C SER A 58 7.24 -22.37 -7.98
N ALA A 59 8.11 -21.37 -8.01
CA ALA A 59 9.03 -21.09 -9.12
C ALA A 59 10.48 -21.19 -8.62
N THR A 60 11.35 -21.81 -9.39
CA THR A 60 12.79 -21.82 -9.10
C THR A 60 13.45 -20.74 -9.92
N VAL A 61 13.98 -19.72 -9.25
CA VAL A 61 14.84 -18.71 -9.85
C VAL A 61 16.31 -19.01 -9.53
N TYR A 62 17.19 -18.47 -10.33
CA TYR A 62 18.63 -18.61 -10.12
C TYR A 62 19.26 -17.25 -9.92
N TYR A 63 20.28 -17.18 -9.08
CA TYR A 63 21.05 -15.96 -8.90
C TYR A 63 22.55 -16.27 -8.80
N LYS A 64 23.35 -15.34 -9.25
CA LYS A 64 24.81 -15.42 -9.15
C LYS A 64 25.39 -14.04 -8.90
N LYS A 65 26.50 -13.99 -8.15
CA LYS A 65 27.29 -12.78 -8.02
C LYS A 65 27.89 -12.42 -9.38
N LEU A 66 27.87 -11.14 -9.77
CA LEU A 66 28.40 -10.72 -11.09
C LEU A 66 29.87 -11.08 -11.30
N SER A 67 30.63 -11.26 -10.23
CA SER A 67 32.02 -11.71 -10.25
C SER A 67 32.19 -13.24 -10.35
N GLN A 68 31.12 -14.03 -10.39
CA GLN A 68 31.13 -15.49 -10.36
C GLN A 68 30.38 -16.07 -11.56
N SER A 69 30.78 -17.30 -11.97
CA SER A 69 30.10 -18.02 -13.05
C SER A 69 29.03 -18.99 -12.55
N SER A 70 29.16 -19.49 -11.31
CA SER A 70 28.20 -20.44 -10.73
C SER A 70 26.96 -19.73 -10.21
N ALA A 71 25.80 -20.29 -10.49
CA ALA A 71 24.52 -19.79 -9.99
C ALA A 71 24.03 -20.69 -8.83
N THR A 72 23.28 -20.04 -7.92
CA THR A 72 22.56 -20.69 -6.82
C THR A 72 21.07 -20.66 -7.15
N SER A 73 20.34 -21.70 -6.80
CA SER A 73 18.88 -21.74 -6.94
C SER A 73 18.19 -21.12 -5.72
N LEU A 74 17.09 -20.43 -5.95
CA LEU A 74 16.19 -19.88 -4.94
C LEU A 74 14.76 -20.31 -5.29
N ALA A 75 14.09 -21.00 -4.38
CA ALA A 75 12.69 -21.34 -4.53
C ALA A 75 11.82 -20.17 -4.06
N LEU A 76 10.92 -19.72 -4.94
CA LEU A 76 9.90 -18.74 -4.61
C LEU A 76 8.54 -19.43 -4.52
N THR A 77 7.71 -19.02 -3.58
CA THR A 77 6.36 -19.58 -3.37
C THR A 77 5.31 -18.63 -3.96
N GLN A 78 4.29 -19.20 -4.58
CA GLN A 78 3.18 -18.42 -5.11
C GLN A 78 2.44 -17.68 -3.99
N ASN A 79 2.31 -16.38 -4.15
CA ASN A 79 1.46 -15.54 -3.31
C ASN A 79 0.08 -15.41 -3.96
N SER A 80 -0.91 -16.17 -3.47
CA SER A 80 -2.26 -16.17 -4.03
C SER A 80 -2.99 -14.84 -3.82
N SER A 81 -2.69 -14.10 -2.76
CA SER A 81 -3.28 -12.78 -2.48
C SER A 81 -2.82 -11.71 -3.47
N ASN A 82 -1.61 -11.88 -4.05
CA ASN A 82 -1.03 -10.98 -5.04
C ASN A 82 -1.11 -11.56 -6.47
N SER A 83 -1.83 -12.67 -6.67
CA SER A 83 -2.04 -13.27 -7.98
C SER A 83 -3.49 -13.03 -8.42
N TYR A 84 -3.70 -12.57 -9.65
CA TYR A 84 -5.02 -12.18 -10.15
C TYR A 84 -5.11 -12.31 -11.67
N ASN A 85 -6.33 -12.22 -12.19
CA ASN A 85 -6.60 -12.26 -13.61
C ASN A 85 -6.98 -10.87 -14.12
N LEU A 86 -6.31 -10.44 -15.19
CA LEU A 86 -6.71 -9.26 -15.93
C LEU A 86 -7.82 -9.66 -16.91
N ALA A 87 -8.94 -8.94 -16.84
CA ALA A 87 -10.09 -9.23 -17.69
C ALA A 87 -9.75 -9.09 -19.18
N SER A 88 -10.21 -10.04 -19.98
CA SER A 88 -9.92 -10.13 -21.42
C SER A 88 -10.74 -9.17 -22.31
N ASN A 89 -11.34 -8.13 -21.76
CA ASN A 89 -12.44 -7.37 -22.39
C ASN A 89 -12.04 -6.35 -23.46
N CYS A 90 -10.78 -6.36 -23.93
CA CYS A 90 -10.33 -5.41 -24.95
C CYS A 90 -10.42 -5.94 -26.39
N GLY A 91 -11.15 -7.01 -26.64
CA GLY A 91 -11.13 -7.68 -27.94
C GLY A 91 -9.87 -8.53 -28.17
N SER A 92 -9.04 -8.69 -27.14
CA SER A 92 -7.92 -9.62 -27.16
C SER A 92 -8.40 -11.06 -27.08
N SER A 93 -7.77 -11.95 -27.84
CA SER A 93 -7.94 -13.40 -27.68
C SER A 93 -7.26 -13.94 -26.40
N TYR A 94 -6.46 -13.11 -25.72
CA TYR A 94 -5.74 -13.49 -24.52
C TYR A 94 -6.40 -12.85 -23.30
N GLY A 95 -6.92 -13.69 -22.41
CA GLY A 95 -7.02 -13.31 -21.01
C GLY A 95 -5.66 -13.49 -20.34
N VAL A 96 -5.25 -12.59 -19.50
CA VAL A 96 -3.94 -12.67 -18.84
C VAL A 96 -4.08 -12.88 -17.35
N GLY A 97 -3.43 -13.94 -16.85
CA GLY A 97 -3.24 -14.17 -15.43
C GLY A 97 -1.89 -13.61 -14.98
N VAL A 98 -1.89 -12.82 -13.93
CA VAL A 98 -0.69 -12.37 -13.22
C VAL A 98 -0.47 -13.33 -12.06
N VAL A 99 0.64 -14.06 -12.07
CA VAL A 99 1.01 -14.99 -11.01
C VAL A 99 2.26 -14.45 -10.32
N THR A 100 2.13 -14.14 -9.03
CA THR A 100 3.20 -13.56 -8.23
C THR A 100 3.84 -14.63 -7.35
N TYR A 101 5.16 -14.72 -7.40
CA TYR A 101 5.98 -15.60 -6.55
C TYR A 101 6.89 -14.75 -5.68
N GLU A 102 6.97 -15.09 -4.41
CA GLU A 102 7.76 -14.35 -3.44
C GLU A 102 8.68 -15.27 -2.63
N GLY A 103 9.80 -14.72 -2.22
CA GLY A 103 10.75 -15.37 -1.33
C GLY A 103 11.80 -14.39 -0.84
N THR A 104 12.62 -14.82 0.08
CA THR A 104 13.70 -14.00 0.63
C THR A 104 15.07 -14.58 0.28
N VAL A 105 16.02 -13.70 0.05
CA VAL A 105 17.43 -14.05 -0.17
C VAL A 105 18.31 -13.20 0.72
N THR A 106 19.34 -13.82 1.30
CA THR A 106 20.41 -13.10 2.01
C THR A 106 21.68 -13.16 1.19
N VAL A 107 22.21 -12.00 0.83
CA VAL A 107 23.34 -11.83 -0.09
C VAL A 107 24.36 -10.85 0.48
N ASP A 108 25.61 -10.87 -0.02
CA ASP A 108 26.68 -10.01 0.47
C ASP A 108 26.38 -8.52 0.21
N ASN A 109 26.74 -7.67 1.17
CA ASN A 109 26.71 -6.22 1.01
C ASN A 109 27.67 -5.75 -0.08
N ASN A 110 27.40 -4.59 -0.66
CA ASN A 110 28.24 -3.92 -1.66
C ASN A 110 28.61 -4.82 -2.86
N SER A 111 27.68 -5.65 -3.28
CA SER A 111 27.87 -6.63 -4.34
C SER A 111 26.76 -6.51 -5.39
N GLY A 112 27.02 -6.94 -6.61
CA GLY A 112 26.04 -7.06 -7.66
C GLY A 112 25.66 -8.52 -7.91
N TYR A 113 24.37 -8.78 -8.08
CA TYR A 113 23.83 -10.11 -8.34
C TYR A 113 22.93 -10.08 -9.57
N ASP A 114 23.12 -11.05 -10.46
CA ASP A 114 22.25 -11.32 -11.62
C ASP A 114 21.24 -12.40 -11.22
N PHE A 115 19.96 -12.02 -11.14
CA PHE A 115 18.84 -12.92 -10.92
C PHE A 115 18.19 -13.25 -12.25
N TYR A 116 17.84 -14.52 -12.47
CA TYR A 116 17.15 -14.90 -13.69
C TYR A 116 16.19 -16.07 -13.48
N TYR A 117 15.16 -16.05 -14.32
CA TYR A 117 14.20 -17.14 -14.49
C TYR A 117 14.17 -17.55 -15.95
N THR A 118 14.10 -18.86 -16.21
CA THR A 118 14.00 -19.37 -17.57
C THR A 118 13.07 -20.57 -17.64
N THR A 119 12.28 -20.62 -18.69
CA THR A 119 11.38 -21.73 -18.98
C THR A 119 11.11 -21.81 -20.48
N CYS A 120 10.65 -22.97 -20.97
CA CYS A 120 10.10 -23.12 -22.32
C CYS A 120 8.57 -23.23 -22.20
N CYS A 121 7.76 -22.78 -23.12
CA CYS A 121 8.04 -22.06 -24.34
C CYS A 121 7.03 -20.91 -24.44
N ARG A 122 7.26 -19.96 -25.37
CA ARG A 122 6.35 -18.82 -25.59
C ARG A 122 5.06 -19.26 -26.29
N PRO A 123 3.94 -18.55 -26.14
CA PRO A 123 2.72 -18.78 -26.91
C PRO A 123 2.96 -18.61 -28.41
N SER A 124 2.36 -19.47 -29.24
CA SER A 124 2.46 -19.39 -30.70
C SER A 124 1.89 -18.10 -31.31
N GLY A 125 1.02 -17.42 -30.56
CA GLY A 125 0.35 -16.17 -31.01
C GLY A 125 1.21 -14.91 -30.90
N ILE A 126 2.48 -14.97 -30.51
CA ILE A 126 3.37 -13.80 -30.51
C ILE A 126 3.80 -13.51 -31.95
N THR A 127 3.41 -12.35 -32.46
CA THR A 127 3.48 -11.99 -33.87
C THR A 127 4.89 -11.62 -34.32
N ASN A 128 5.63 -10.89 -33.48
CA ASN A 128 6.92 -10.31 -33.87
C ASN A 128 8.12 -11.24 -33.69
N LEU A 129 7.92 -12.47 -33.22
CA LEU A 129 9.00 -13.43 -33.00
C LEU A 129 8.96 -14.59 -34.00
N ALA A 130 10.11 -15.05 -34.46
CA ALA A 130 10.21 -16.22 -35.33
C ALA A 130 10.01 -17.50 -34.50
N ASN A 131 9.03 -18.33 -34.87
CA ASN A 131 8.72 -19.60 -34.21
C ASN A 131 8.65 -19.50 -32.66
N PRO A 132 7.80 -18.61 -32.08
CA PRO A 132 7.81 -18.32 -30.64
C PRO A 132 7.59 -19.57 -29.77
N SER A 133 6.78 -20.54 -30.23
CA SER A 133 6.50 -21.80 -29.51
C SER A 133 7.70 -22.74 -29.37
N SER A 134 8.81 -22.47 -30.04
CA SER A 134 10.08 -23.20 -29.88
C SER A 134 11.15 -22.41 -29.13
N GLN A 135 10.82 -21.21 -28.65
CA GLN A 135 11.78 -20.32 -27.99
C GLN A 135 11.51 -20.19 -26.50
N SER A 136 12.60 -20.29 -25.74
CA SER A 136 12.55 -20.12 -24.28
C SER A 136 12.29 -18.65 -23.91
N ILE A 137 11.78 -18.47 -22.71
CA ILE A 137 11.69 -17.19 -22.01
C ILE A 137 12.90 -17.09 -21.09
N TYR A 138 13.56 -15.94 -21.10
CA TYR A 138 14.64 -15.61 -20.18
C TYR A 138 14.41 -14.22 -19.63
N ILE A 139 14.11 -14.15 -18.35
CA ILE A 139 13.84 -12.93 -17.59
C ILE A 139 15.01 -12.72 -16.66
N SER A 140 15.61 -11.54 -16.65
CA SER A 140 16.74 -11.24 -15.77
C SER A 140 16.71 -9.85 -15.20
N SER A 141 17.28 -9.71 -13.99
CA SER A 141 17.43 -8.43 -13.32
C SER A 141 18.69 -8.42 -12.46
N VAL A 142 19.42 -7.32 -12.47
CA VAL A 142 20.63 -7.13 -11.67
C VAL A 142 20.30 -6.27 -10.46
N LEU A 143 20.48 -6.83 -9.28
CA LEU A 143 20.43 -6.14 -8.00
C LEU A 143 21.85 -5.78 -7.55
N VAL A 144 22.08 -4.51 -7.21
CA VAL A 144 23.29 -4.08 -6.49
C VAL A 144 22.89 -3.82 -5.04
N THR A 145 23.45 -4.58 -4.11
CA THR A 145 23.07 -4.59 -2.69
C THR A 145 23.62 -3.41 -1.88
N GLY A 146 24.06 -2.39 -2.55
CA GLY A 146 24.64 -1.17 -2.02
C GLY A 146 25.98 -0.85 -2.65
N LYS A 147 26.41 0.38 -2.52
CA LYS A 147 27.75 0.87 -2.90
C LYS A 147 28.30 1.80 -1.84
N PRO A 148 29.57 1.64 -1.45
CA PRO A 148 30.24 2.60 -0.58
C PRO A 148 30.10 4.03 -1.13
N ALA A 149 29.90 4.99 -0.23
CA ALA A 149 29.71 6.39 -0.56
C ALA A 149 28.41 6.77 -1.31
N ILE A 150 27.49 5.81 -1.49
CA ILE A 150 26.14 6.07 -1.98
C ILE A 150 25.13 5.66 -0.89
N ARG A 151 24.85 4.36 -0.78
CA ARG A 151 23.96 3.79 0.25
C ARG A 151 24.23 2.30 0.45
N SER A 152 23.76 1.76 1.56
CA SER A 152 23.99 0.38 1.97
C SER A 152 23.01 -0.65 1.40
N TYR A 153 22.00 -0.22 0.66
CA TYR A 153 20.98 -1.09 0.04
C TYR A 153 20.50 -0.49 -1.29
N ASN A 154 19.64 -1.19 -2.00
CA ASN A 154 18.90 -0.71 -3.16
C ASN A 154 17.58 -1.45 -3.27
N ASN A 155 16.50 -0.76 -3.61
CA ASN A 155 15.24 -1.36 -4.04
C ASN A 155 15.12 -1.20 -5.55
N SER A 156 14.43 -2.09 -6.24
CA SER A 156 14.08 -1.85 -7.63
C SER A 156 12.90 -0.88 -7.74
N PRO A 157 12.73 -0.17 -8.87
CA PRO A 157 11.52 0.59 -9.14
C PRO A 157 10.27 -0.29 -9.06
N ALA A 158 9.17 0.25 -8.55
CA ALA A 158 7.89 -0.44 -8.61
C ALA A 158 7.40 -0.51 -10.05
N ILE A 159 6.85 -1.66 -10.44
CA ILE A 159 6.38 -1.93 -11.80
C ILE A 159 4.93 -2.40 -11.78
N GLN A 160 4.17 -2.03 -12.82
CA GLN A 160 2.84 -2.56 -13.09
C GLN A 160 2.92 -3.77 -14.04
N PRO A 161 1.85 -4.58 -14.23
CA PRO A 161 1.89 -5.73 -15.12
C PRO A 161 2.38 -5.38 -16.54
N GLY A 162 3.28 -6.20 -17.08
CA GLY A 162 3.93 -6.00 -18.38
C GLY A 162 3.01 -6.25 -19.58
N ILE A 163 1.82 -5.65 -19.59
CA ILE A 163 0.81 -5.86 -20.63
C ILE A 163 0.22 -4.52 -21.06
N ALA A 164 0.52 -4.11 -22.28
CA ALA A 164 -0.02 -2.92 -22.91
C ALA A 164 -1.05 -3.32 -23.96
N THR A 165 -2.31 -2.93 -23.80
CA THR A 165 -3.34 -3.17 -24.82
C THR A 165 -3.76 -1.84 -25.44
N ALA A 166 -3.56 -1.69 -26.73
CA ALA A 166 -3.85 -0.51 -27.50
C ALA A 166 -4.77 -0.81 -28.68
N TYR A 167 -5.47 0.22 -29.16
CA TYR A 167 -6.23 0.10 -30.42
C TYR A 167 -5.36 0.44 -31.62
N VAL A 168 -5.68 -0.18 -32.77
CA VAL A 168 -5.03 0.18 -34.03
C VAL A 168 -5.12 1.68 -34.30
N ASN A 169 -4.06 2.27 -34.86
CA ASN A 169 -3.94 3.69 -35.18
C ASN A 169 -4.09 4.67 -34.00
N THR A 170 -3.91 4.19 -32.77
CA THR A 170 -4.00 5.02 -31.57
C THR A 170 -2.64 5.08 -30.88
N ASN A 171 -2.20 6.28 -30.50
CA ASN A 171 -1.04 6.43 -29.62
C ASN A 171 -1.42 5.96 -28.22
N PHE A 172 -0.71 4.97 -27.72
CA PHE A 172 -0.94 4.41 -26.40
C PHE A 172 0.31 4.55 -25.54
N PRO A 173 0.28 5.40 -24.50
CA PRO A 173 1.32 5.46 -23.49
C PRO A 173 1.13 4.34 -22.46
N PHE A 174 2.19 3.62 -22.16
CA PHE A 174 2.23 2.56 -21.15
C PHE A 174 3.33 2.87 -20.15
N GLU A 175 3.01 2.94 -18.87
CA GLU A 175 3.99 3.20 -17.82
C GLU A 175 4.96 2.03 -17.69
N ILE A 176 6.25 2.28 -17.92
CA ILE A 176 7.30 1.27 -17.80
C ILE A 176 7.53 0.92 -16.34
N CYS A 177 7.64 1.92 -15.47
CA CYS A 177 7.80 1.78 -14.03
C CYS A 177 7.42 3.09 -13.34
N GLN A 178 7.16 3.02 -12.03
CA GLN A 178 7.01 4.20 -11.19
C GLN A 178 8.36 4.87 -10.92
N ALA A 179 8.35 6.01 -10.24
CA ALA A 179 9.57 6.63 -9.73
C ALA A 179 10.29 5.66 -8.78
N ASP A 180 11.61 5.69 -8.81
CA ASP A 180 12.42 4.88 -7.92
C ASP A 180 12.24 5.31 -6.46
N GLN A 181 12.02 4.34 -5.55
CA GLN A 181 11.76 4.62 -4.13
C GLN A 181 12.99 5.16 -3.40
N ASP A 182 14.18 4.81 -3.89
CA ASP A 182 15.45 5.25 -3.33
C ASP A 182 15.93 6.59 -3.92
N GLY A 183 15.17 7.14 -4.88
CA GLY A 183 15.46 8.40 -5.55
C GLY A 183 16.50 8.27 -6.68
N ASP A 184 16.74 7.09 -7.20
CA ASP A 184 17.64 6.86 -8.32
C ASP A 184 17.11 7.46 -9.61
N SER A 185 18.02 7.99 -10.43
CA SER A 185 17.70 8.40 -11.78
C SER A 185 17.56 7.18 -12.68
N LEU A 186 16.51 7.13 -13.47
CA LEU A 186 16.23 6.00 -14.35
C LEU A 186 16.56 6.33 -15.80
N SER A 187 17.16 5.37 -16.52
CA SER A 187 17.31 5.42 -17.96
C SER A 187 16.73 4.18 -18.62
N PHE A 188 16.23 4.35 -19.85
CA PHE A 188 15.45 3.33 -20.55
C PHE A 188 16.00 3.07 -21.93
N GLN A 189 15.97 1.80 -22.35
CA GLN A 189 16.37 1.41 -23.69
C GLN A 189 15.53 0.21 -24.17
N ILE A 190 15.05 0.23 -25.41
CA ILE A 190 14.47 -0.94 -26.05
C ILE A 190 15.63 -1.87 -26.43
N VAL A 191 15.59 -3.11 -25.97
CA VAL A 191 16.61 -4.12 -26.20
C VAL A 191 15.97 -5.40 -26.78
N PRO A 192 16.75 -6.29 -27.45
CA PRO A 192 16.21 -7.57 -27.90
C PRO A 192 15.74 -8.42 -26.73
N ALA A 193 14.61 -9.11 -26.91
CA ALA A 193 14.22 -10.19 -26.00
C ALA A 193 15.21 -11.35 -26.05
N LYS A 194 15.33 -12.13 -24.97
CA LYS A 194 16.34 -13.19 -24.82
C LYS A 194 15.73 -14.58 -24.69
N SER A 195 16.42 -15.60 -25.21
CA SER A 195 16.14 -17.01 -24.98
C SER A 195 17.02 -17.62 -23.88
N ASN A 196 18.18 -17.01 -23.62
CA ASN A 196 19.09 -17.30 -22.50
C ASN A 196 19.99 -16.08 -22.25
N ALA A 197 20.93 -16.18 -21.31
CA ALA A 197 21.79 -15.06 -20.90
C ALA A 197 22.57 -14.39 -22.05
N THR A 198 22.88 -15.12 -23.12
CA THR A 198 23.76 -14.66 -24.22
C THR A 198 23.10 -14.65 -25.59
N THR A 199 21.90 -15.24 -25.73
CA THR A 199 21.25 -15.43 -27.03
C THR A 199 19.98 -14.62 -27.10
N ASN A 200 19.94 -13.69 -28.05
CA ASN A 200 18.73 -12.96 -28.40
C ASN A 200 17.76 -13.83 -29.19
N ILE A 201 16.47 -13.55 -29.05
CA ILE A 201 15.43 -14.22 -29.83
C ILE A 201 15.46 -13.70 -31.27
N ALA A 202 15.19 -14.58 -32.23
CA ALA A 202 15.00 -14.21 -33.61
C ALA A 202 13.65 -13.55 -33.82
N TYR A 203 13.63 -12.38 -34.44
CA TYR A 203 12.41 -11.70 -34.88
C TYR A 203 11.85 -12.31 -36.16
N ALA A 204 10.54 -12.26 -36.31
CA ALA A 204 9.87 -12.61 -37.56
C ALA A 204 10.19 -11.58 -38.66
N THR A 205 10.02 -11.97 -39.92
CA THR A 205 10.28 -11.08 -41.07
C THR A 205 9.47 -9.78 -40.96
N GLY A 206 10.14 -8.65 -41.10
CA GLY A 206 9.54 -7.31 -40.98
C GLY A 206 9.56 -6.73 -39.56
N TYR A 207 10.10 -7.47 -38.56
CA TYR A 207 10.26 -7.01 -37.19
C TYR A 207 11.73 -7.02 -36.75
N SER A 208 12.05 -6.17 -35.78
CA SER A 208 13.38 -6.10 -35.15
C SER A 208 13.28 -5.48 -33.78
N ASN A 209 14.38 -5.43 -33.03
CA ASN A 209 14.40 -4.70 -31.75
C ASN A 209 14.22 -3.18 -31.90
N THR A 210 14.54 -2.61 -33.07
CA THR A 210 14.31 -1.18 -33.36
C THR A 210 12.94 -0.90 -33.99
N ALA A 211 12.26 -1.94 -34.47
CA ALA A 211 10.91 -1.90 -35.00
C ALA A 211 10.11 -3.11 -34.49
N PRO A 212 9.89 -3.23 -33.17
CA PRO A 212 9.29 -4.42 -32.58
C PRO A 212 7.81 -4.60 -32.93
N LEU A 213 7.13 -3.56 -33.41
CA LEU A 213 5.76 -3.60 -33.92
C LEU A 213 5.68 -3.52 -35.46
N GLY A 214 6.84 -3.65 -36.15
CA GLY A 214 6.96 -3.53 -37.61
C GLY A 214 7.25 -2.10 -38.06
N ASN A 215 7.75 -1.96 -39.32
CA ASN A 215 8.28 -0.70 -39.84
C ASN A 215 7.23 0.42 -40.04
N SER A 216 5.95 0.08 -40.12
CA SER A 216 4.84 1.04 -40.21
C SER A 216 4.30 1.50 -38.86
N SER A 217 4.87 1.02 -37.78
CA SER A 217 4.46 1.27 -36.39
C SER A 217 5.44 2.20 -35.70
N MET A 218 4.95 2.90 -34.66
CA MET A 218 5.77 3.73 -33.80
C MET A 218 5.96 3.01 -32.45
N VAL A 219 7.20 2.96 -31.99
CA VAL A 219 7.55 2.57 -30.63
C VAL A 219 8.61 3.53 -30.15
N SER A 220 8.34 4.24 -29.07
CA SER A 220 9.27 5.20 -28.49
C SER A 220 9.19 5.19 -26.97
N ILE A 221 10.20 5.71 -26.31
CA ILE A 221 10.22 5.88 -24.87
C ILE A 221 10.22 7.36 -24.54
N ASP A 222 9.20 7.81 -23.81
CA ASP A 222 9.22 9.10 -23.12
C ASP A 222 9.95 8.89 -21.78
N THR A 223 11.21 9.27 -21.74
CA THR A 223 12.08 9.08 -20.57
C THR A 223 11.71 9.99 -19.41
N ALA A 224 11.13 11.16 -19.68
CA ALA A 224 10.74 12.10 -18.64
C ALA A 224 9.55 11.56 -17.83
N ASN A 225 8.58 10.96 -18.52
CA ASN A 225 7.37 10.41 -17.91
C ASN A 225 7.44 8.89 -17.70
N ARG A 226 8.54 8.23 -18.08
CA ARG A 226 8.75 6.78 -17.96
C ARG A 226 7.73 5.95 -18.76
N LEU A 227 7.33 6.44 -19.93
CA LEU A 227 6.30 5.82 -20.76
C LEU A 227 6.90 5.13 -21.99
N LEU A 228 6.42 3.93 -22.29
CA LEU A 228 6.53 3.29 -23.60
C LEU A 228 5.33 3.74 -24.43
N VAL A 229 5.55 4.52 -25.48
CA VAL A 229 4.50 4.98 -26.37
C VAL A 229 4.48 4.12 -27.62
N VAL A 230 3.34 3.50 -27.89
CA VAL A 230 3.16 2.59 -29.04
C VAL A 230 2.01 3.04 -29.92
N ASN A 231 2.15 2.82 -31.23
CA ASN A 231 1.09 2.97 -32.23
C ASN A 231 1.34 2.00 -33.36
N SER A 232 0.32 1.25 -33.77
CA SER A 232 0.42 0.33 -34.91
C SER A 232 -0.87 0.36 -35.73
N PRO A 233 -0.76 0.33 -37.05
CA PRO A 233 -1.93 0.20 -37.93
C PRO A 233 -2.45 -1.24 -38.02
N MET A 234 -1.74 -2.22 -37.46
CA MET A 234 -2.08 -3.64 -37.58
C MET A 234 -2.34 -4.25 -36.21
N GLN A 235 -3.36 -5.10 -36.13
CA GLN A 235 -3.59 -5.94 -34.97
C GLN A 235 -2.45 -6.95 -34.82
N GLN A 236 -1.91 -7.06 -33.61
CA GLN A 236 -0.80 -7.96 -33.31
C GLN A 236 -0.62 -8.17 -31.80
N ASN A 237 0.01 -9.29 -31.44
CA ASN A 237 0.51 -9.57 -30.10
C ASN A 237 2.03 -9.60 -30.17
N SER A 238 2.70 -8.59 -29.69
CA SER A 238 4.15 -8.44 -29.85
C SER A 238 4.85 -8.23 -28.54
N ILE A 239 6.06 -8.71 -28.41
CA ILE A 239 6.91 -8.47 -27.24
C ILE A 239 7.80 -7.26 -27.52
N VAL A 240 7.82 -6.33 -26.58
CA VAL A 240 8.78 -5.23 -26.52
C VAL A 240 9.58 -5.37 -25.23
N ASN A 241 10.90 -5.55 -25.34
CA ASN A 241 11.76 -5.68 -24.17
C ASN A 241 12.39 -4.33 -23.84
N VAL A 242 12.16 -3.84 -22.61
CA VAL A 242 12.70 -2.57 -22.12
C VAL A 242 13.70 -2.87 -21.01
N LYS A 243 14.89 -2.32 -21.16
CA LYS A 243 15.94 -2.30 -20.15
C LYS A 243 15.82 -1.00 -19.35
N ILE A 244 15.65 -1.12 -18.05
CA ILE A 244 15.65 -0.04 -17.06
C ILE A 244 17.00 -0.09 -16.35
N VAL A 245 17.70 1.03 -16.24
CA VAL A 245 18.95 1.14 -15.47
C VAL A 245 18.79 2.20 -14.40
N GLU A 246 19.07 1.83 -13.18
CA GLU A 246 19.02 2.68 -11.99
C GLU A 246 20.41 3.32 -11.77
N TRP A 247 20.45 4.63 -11.59
CA TRP A 247 21.66 5.41 -11.46
C TRP A 247 21.63 6.28 -10.23
N SER A 248 22.63 6.16 -9.39
CA SER A 248 22.85 7.06 -8.25
C SER A 248 24.21 7.73 -8.32
N LYS A 249 24.32 8.95 -7.77
CA LYS A 249 25.58 9.67 -7.70
C LYS A 249 26.37 9.29 -6.46
N ASP A 250 27.66 9.04 -6.63
CA ASP A 250 28.57 8.94 -5.50
C ASP A 250 28.93 10.33 -4.94
N THR A 251 29.73 10.38 -3.87
CA THR A 251 30.17 11.62 -3.22
C THR A 251 31.00 12.54 -4.12
N THR A 252 31.51 12.03 -5.26
CA THR A 252 32.23 12.82 -6.28
C THR A 252 31.29 13.37 -7.36
N GLY A 253 29.99 13.04 -7.30
CA GLY A 253 29.00 13.38 -8.32
C GLY A 253 28.99 12.44 -9.53
N THR A 254 29.77 11.36 -9.50
CA THR A 254 29.83 10.38 -10.60
C THR A 254 28.66 9.39 -10.51
N PHE A 255 27.94 9.21 -11.62
CA PHE A 255 26.86 8.24 -11.69
C PHE A 255 27.39 6.79 -11.65
N LYS A 256 26.73 5.97 -10.85
CA LYS A 256 26.98 4.53 -10.70
C LYS A 256 25.68 3.77 -10.90
N ILE A 257 25.76 2.60 -11.53
CA ILE A 257 24.62 1.70 -11.69
C ILE A 257 24.30 1.07 -10.33
N MET A 258 23.03 1.14 -9.92
CA MET A 258 22.49 0.52 -8.71
C MET A 258 21.60 -0.70 -9.01
N GLY A 259 21.02 -0.75 -10.19
CA GLY A 259 20.20 -1.87 -10.64
C GLY A 259 20.02 -1.90 -12.15
N ILE A 260 19.64 -3.05 -12.68
CA ILE A 260 19.21 -3.20 -14.07
C ILE A 260 18.05 -4.18 -14.10
N THR A 261 16.92 -3.75 -14.63
CA THR A 261 15.76 -4.62 -14.87
C THR A 261 15.51 -4.74 -16.36
N GLU A 262 15.57 -5.96 -16.91
CA GLU A 262 15.07 -6.22 -18.27
C GLU A 262 13.63 -6.72 -18.18
N ARG A 263 12.74 -5.98 -18.80
CA ARG A 263 11.31 -6.17 -18.70
C ARG A 263 10.70 -6.39 -20.08
N GLU A 264 10.14 -7.58 -20.29
CA GLU A 264 9.39 -7.86 -21.50
C GLU A 264 7.94 -7.43 -21.33
N ILE A 265 7.46 -6.58 -22.20
CA ILE A 265 6.09 -6.06 -22.23
C ILE A 265 5.35 -6.71 -23.40
N LEU A 266 4.23 -7.36 -23.13
CA LEU A 266 3.30 -7.79 -24.17
C LEU A 266 2.54 -6.55 -24.66
N VAL A 267 2.75 -6.18 -25.92
CA VAL A 267 1.99 -5.16 -26.62
C VAL A 267 0.92 -5.83 -27.45
N ASN A 268 -0.31 -5.70 -27.02
CA ASN A 268 -1.48 -6.28 -27.67
C ASN A 268 -2.24 -5.17 -28.43
N ILE A 269 -2.12 -5.15 -29.75
CA ILE A 269 -2.83 -4.20 -30.60
C ILE A 269 -4.10 -4.86 -31.12
N VAL A 270 -5.24 -4.31 -30.72
CA VAL A 270 -6.57 -4.85 -31.06
C VAL A 270 -7.36 -3.91 -31.98
N ALA A 271 -8.41 -4.42 -32.62
CA ALA A 271 -9.31 -3.57 -33.37
C ALA A 271 -9.93 -2.51 -32.47
N ALA A 272 -10.09 -1.29 -33.00
CA ALA A 272 -10.86 -0.29 -32.29
C ALA A 272 -12.30 -0.79 -32.10
N PRO A 273 -12.89 -0.67 -30.91
CA PRO A 273 -14.25 -1.08 -30.68
C PRO A 273 -15.20 -0.25 -31.54
N SER A 274 -16.27 -0.86 -32.00
CA SER A 274 -17.33 -0.16 -32.75
C SER A 274 -18.16 0.79 -31.85
N THR A 275 -18.00 0.66 -30.54
CA THR A 275 -18.63 1.50 -29.49
C THR A 275 -17.56 2.00 -28.53
N THR A 276 -17.76 3.17 -27.93
CA THR A 276 -16.87 3.71 -26.87
C THR A 276 -16.72 2.69 -25.76
N PRO A 277 -15.50 2.40 -25.25
CA PRO A 277 -15.32 1.51 -24.12
C PRO A 277 -16.16 1.99 -22.93
N SER A 278 -16.80 1.05 -22.22
CA SER A 278 -17.52 1.39 -21.00
C SER A 278 -16.55 1.91 -19.93
N ASN A 279 -16.96 2.95 -19.22
CA ASN A 279 -16.20 3.43 -18.08
C ASN A 279 -16.15 2.38 -16.98
N VAL A 280 -15.10 2.41 -16.18
CA VAL A 280 -15.01 1.64 -14.94
C VAL A 280 -15.74 2.41 -13.86
N SER A 281 -16.54 1.69 -13.07
CA SER A 281 -17.24 2.27 -11.92
C SER A 281 -16.46 2.05 -10.63
N ALA A 282 -16.56 3.01 -9.72
CA ALA A 282 -16.15 2.84 -8.34
C ALA A 282 -17.14 1.92 -7.61
N THR A 283 -16.64 0.95 -6.86
CA THR A 283 -17.46 -0.01 -6.11
C THR A 283 -17.53 0.31 -4.63
N GLY A 284 -16.64 1.16 -4.14
CA GLY A 284 -16.63 1.61 -2.75
C GLY A 284 -15.66 2.76 -2.55
N ALA A 285 -15.96 3.62 -1.58
CA ALA A 285 -15.05 4.64 -1.08
C ALA A 285 -15.12 4.67 0.45
N ILE A 286 -13.97 4.77 1.11
CA ILE A 286 -13.84 4.79 2.56
C ILE A 286 -12.83 5.87 2.94
N GLY A 287 -13.22 6.73 3.88
CA GLY A 287 -12.34 7.70 4.51
C GLY A 287 -12.53 7.70 6.03
N SER A 288 -11.49 8.06 6.76
CA SER A 288 -11.55 8.15 8.22
C SER A 288 -11.32 9.59 8.68
N TYR A 289 -12.00 9.99 9.75
CA TYR A 289 -11.82 11.32 10.33
C TYR A 289 -10.35 11.62 10.66
N GLY A 290 -9.92 12.82 10.37
CA GLY A 290 -8.56 13.28 10.65
C GLY A 290 -7.47 12.73 9.75
N THR A 291 -7.80 11.80 8.82
CA THR A 291 -6.85 11.32 7.79
C THR A 291 -6.90 12.21 6.56
N LYS A 292 -5.91 12.04 5.69
CA LYS A 292 -5.84 12.70 4.37
C LYS A 292 -6.05 11.74 3.21
N ASP A 293 -6.51 10.52 3.49
CA ASP A 293 -6.63 9.47 2.50
C ASP A 293 -8.06 9.00 2.33
N VAL A 294 -8.48 8.87 1.07
CA VAL A 294 -9.72 8.20 0.67
C VAL A 294 -9.35 6.93 -0.08
N LEU A 295 -9.70 5.78 0.48
CA LEU A 295 -9.54 4.50 -0.19
C LEU A 295 -10.73 4.26 -1.12
N VAL A 296 -10.46 4.07 -2.41
CA VAL A 296 -11.47 3.78 -3.43
C VAL A 296 -11.20 2.42 -4.04
N THR A 297 -12.25 1.62 -4.19
CA THR A 297 -12.22 0.35 -4.92
C THR A 297 -12.99 0.47 -6.22
N THR A 298 -12.57 -0.29 -7.25
CA THR A 298 -13.14 -0.26 -8.58
C THR A 298 -13.60 -1.64 -9.05
N ALA A 299 -14.58 -1.68 -9.94
CA ALA A 299 -15.11 -2.93 -10.52
C ALA A 299 -14.07 -3.68 -11.37
N ASP A 300 -13.27 -2.92 -12.14
CA ASP A 300 -12.20 -3.45 -13.00
C ASP A 300 -10.87 -2.79 -12.64
N ALA A 301 -9.77 -3.40 -13.07
CA ALA A 301 -8.43 -2.82 -12.91
C ALA A 301 -8.31 -1.47 -13.64
N VAL A 302 -7.75 -0.48 -12.97
CA VAL A 302 -7.40 0.84 -13.52
C VAL A 302 -5.91 1.06 -13.28
N PHE A 303 -5.17 1.44 -14.32
CA PHE A 303 -3.73 1.70 -14.21
C PHE A 303 -3.51 3.21 -14.27
N PRO A 304 -3.09 3.85 -13.18
CA PRO A 304 -2.69 5.25 -13.23
C PRO A 304 -1.44 5.38 -14.09
N THR A 305 -1.46 6.23 -15.10
CA THR A 305 -0.30 6.51 -15.96
C THR A 305 0.67 7.50 -15.31
N SER A 306 0.21 8.20 -14.31
CA SER A 306 0.99 9.02 -13.40
C SER A 306 0.25 9.09 -12.07
N ALA A 307 0.81 9.75 -11.06
CA ALA A 307 0.19 9.94 -9.75
C ALA A 307 -1.22 10.58 -9.80
N ASN A 308 -1.71 11.01 -10.96
CA ASN A 308 -2.90 11.83 -11.11
C ASN A 308 -3.99 11.25 -12.03
N PHE A 309 -3.98 9.96 -12.38
CA PHE A 309 -4.98 9.40 -13.30
C PHE A 309 -5.15 10.28 -14.53
N ASP A 310 -4.11 10.37 -15.40
CA ASP A 310 -4.11 11.22 -16.58
C ASP A 310 -5.43 11.13 -17.36
N GLY A 311 -6.04 12.29 -17.62
CA GLY A 311 -7.33 12.43 -18.30
C GLY A 311 -8.56 12.22 -17.44
N VAL A 312 -8.40 11.98 -16.17
CA VAL A 312 -9.49 11.99 -15.21
C VAL A 312 -9.24 13.06 -14.17
N GLN A 313 -10.16 14.00 -14.07
CA GLN A 313 -10.17 14.98 -12.99
C GLN A 313 -10.81 14.36 -11.75
N VAL A 314 -10.06 14.32 -10.66
CA VAL A 314 -10.55 13.79 -9.38
C VAL A 314 -10.86 14.95 -8.45
N GLN A 315 -12.09 15.01 -7.96
CA GLN A 315 -12.57 16.05 -7.04
C GLN A 315 -13.25 15.40 -5.85
N LEU A 316 -12.98 15.91 -4.66
CA LEU A 316 -13.63 15.49 -3.42
C LEU A 316 -14.41 16.65 -2.82
N PHE A 317 -15.69 16.48 -2.61
CA PHE A 317 -16.58 17.46 -1.97
C PHE A 317 -17.04 16.93 -0.62
N ASN A 318 -17.10 17.80 0.39
CA ASN A 318 -17.78 17.51 1.64
C ASN A 318 -19.30 17.75 1.53
N GLY A 319 -20.05 17.40 2.57
CA GLY A 319 -21.52 17.54 2.61
C GLY A 319 -22.06 18.95 2.39
N ASN A 320 -21.22 19.96 2.58
CA ASN A 320 -21.56 21.37 2.31
C ASN A 320 -21.18 21.81 0.89
N GLY A 321 -20.70 20.89 0.06
CA GLY A 321 -20.25 21.18 -1.31
C GLY A 321 -18.87 21.86 -1.40
N ASN A 322 -18.11 21.94 -0.30
CA ASN A 322 -16.77 22.51 -0.33
C ASN A 322 -15.78 21.49 -0.89
N LEU A 323 -14.92 21.95 -1.80
CA LEU A 323 -13.87 21.15 -2.43
C LEU A 323 -12.71 20.93 -1.46
N ASN A 324 -12.33 19.66 -1.25
CA ASN A 324 -11.04 19.27 -0.70
C ASN A 324 -10.16 18.80 -1.85
N THR A 325 -9.07 19.50 -2.11
CA THR A 325 -8.21 19.24 -3.27
C THR A 325 -7.53 17.88 -3.16
N VAL A 326 -7.68 17.04 -4.17
CA VAL A 326 -6.92 15.78 -4.30
C VAL A 326 -5.53 16.12 -4.83
N THR A 327 -4.50 15.74 -4.09
CA THR A 327 -3.09 16.08 -4.36
C THR A 327 -2.31 14.95 -5.03
N GLY A 328 -2.85 13.74 -5.01
CA GLY A 328 -2.23 12.57 -5.62
C GLY A 328 -2.99 11.29 -5.34
N SER A 329 -2.47 10.19 -5.86
CA SER A 329 -3.01 8.85 -5.61
C SER A 329 -1.90 7.80 -5.52
N SER A 330 -2.19 6.69 -4.85
CA SER A 330 -1.32 5.51 -4.81
C SER A 330 -2.13 4.23 -4.99
N VAL A 331 -1.52 3.24 -5.64
CA VAL A 331 -2.13 1.91 -5.80
C VAL A 331 -1.98 1.13 -4.49
N MET A 332 -3.09 0.55 -4.01
CA MET A 332 -3.13 -0.16 -2.73
C MET A 332 -3.10 -1.68 -2.87
N ASN A 333 -3.30 -2.21 -4.07
CA ASN A 333 -3.25 -3.65 -4.31
C ASN A 333 -2.68 -3.98 -5.69
N SER A 334 -2.16 -5.19 -5.84
CA SER A 334 -1.58 -5.69 -7.09
C SER A 334 -2.60 -5.96 -8.20
N SER A 335 -3.90 -5.97 -7.90
CA SER A 335 -4.96 -6.09 -8.90
C SER A 335 -5.33 -4.76 -9.55
N TYR A 336 -4.76 -3.65 -9.09
CA TYR A 336 -5.07 -2.30 -9.57
C TYR A 336 -6.57 -1.96 -9.49
N GLN A 337 -7.23 -2.44 -8.44
CA GLN A 337 -8.64 -2.22 -8.14
C GLN A 337 -8.87 -1.52 -6.80
N ALA A 338 -7.80 -1.12 -6.12
CA ALA A 338 -7.85 -0.34 -4.90
C ALA A 338 -6.79 0.76 -4.91
N PHE A 339 -7.22 1.98 -4.59
CA PHE A 339 -6.41 3.19 -4.65
C PHE A 339 -6.63 4.02 -3.39
N ALA A 340 -5.55 4.63 -2.89
CA ALA A 340 -5.65 5.72 -1.93
C ALA A 340 -5.50 7.04 -2.67
N PHE A 341 -6.47 7.93 -2.52
CA PHE A 341 -6.41 9.31 -3.01
C PHE A 341 -6.04 10.23 -1.86
N HIS A 342 -4.96 10.98 -2.03
CA HIS A 342 -4.42 11.88 -1.02
C HIS A 342 -5.06 13.26 -1.15
N THR A 343 -5.47 13.85 -0.04
CA THR A 343 -6.14 15.16 0.01
C THR A 343 -5.27 16.22 0.67
N ALA A 344 -5.47 17.48 0.30
CA ALA A 344 -4.76 18.60 0.92
C ALA A 344 -5.14 18.76 2.39
N ASP A 345 -6.45 18.70 2.68
CA ASP A 345 -6.99 18.85 4.03
C ASP A 345 -7.43 17.51 4.61
N THR A 346 -7.44 17.42 5.93
CA THR A 346 -7.95 16.24 6.64
C THR A 346 -9.45 16.10 6.42
N LEU A 347 -9.91 14.85 6.33
CA LEU A 347 -11.33 14.51 6.21
C LEU A 347 -12.06 14.90 7.49
N GLN A 348 -13.18 15.60 7.31
CA GLN A 348 -14.09 15.99 8.40
C GLN A 348 -15.26 15.01 8.48
N PRO A 349 -15.92 14.88 9.64
CA PRO A 349 -17.12 14.04 9.75
C PRO A 349 -18.22 14.46 8.78
N GLY A 350 -18.97 13.49 8.30
CA GLY A 350 -20.14 13.74 7.45
C GLY A 350 -20.05 13.12 6.06
N PRO A 351 -21.04 13.41 5.22
CA PRO A 351 -21.08 12.89 3.86
C PRO A 351 -20.01 13.55 2.98
N HIS A 352 -19.41 12.73 2.11
CA HIS A 352 -18.45 13.15 1.11
C HIS A 352 -18.83 12.57 -0.23
N THR A 353 -18.50 13.29 -1.30
CA THR A 353 -18.74 12.83 -2.67
C THR A 353 -17.44 12.98 -3.46
N MET A 354 -16.97 11.89 -4.00
CA MET A 354 -15.81 11.86 -4.89
C MET A 354 -16.28 11.75 -6.33
N VAL A 355 -15.82 12.67 -7.16
CA VAL A 355 -16.19 12.77 -8.57
C VAL A 355 -14.95 12.47 -9.42
N PHE A 356 -15.07 11.50 -10.28
CA PHE A 356 -14.10 11.17 -11.32
C PHE A 356 -14.67 11.62 -12.65
N ALA A 357 -14.26 12.79 -13.13
CA ALA A 357 -14.75 13.38 -14.35
C ALA A 357 -13.72 13.31 -15.48
N GLU A 358 -14.20 13.23 -16.72
CA GLU A 358 -13.32 13.32 -17.88
C GLU A 358 -12.64 14.69 -17.94
N ASN A 359 -11.31 14.68 -18.07
CA ASN A 359 -10.57 15.90 -18.30
C ASN A 359 -10.64 16.26 -19.79
N VAL A 360 -11.52 17.19 -20.13
CA VAL A 360 -11.78 17.63 -21.53
C VAL A 360 -10.56 18.30 -22.18
N MET A 361 -9.56 18.71 -21.37
CA MET A 361 -8.36 19.42 -21.86
C MET A 361 -7.25 18.47 -22.30
N ASP A 362 -7.36 17.18 -21.97
CA ASP A 362 -6.33 16.20 -22.28
C ASP A 362 -6.85 15.12 -23.24
N SER A 363 -6.72 15.39 -24.55
CA SER A 363 -7.13 14.47 -25.60
C SER A 363 -6.26 13.20 -25.72
N MET A 364 -5.22 13.08 -24.90
CA MET A 364 -4.25 11.97 -24.88
C MET A 364 -4.42 11.04 -23.67
N ALA A 365 -5.35 11.31 -22.81
CA ALA A 365 -5.52 10.61 -21.57
C ALA A 365 -6.04 9.19 -21.77
N ILE A 366 -5.20 8.25 -21.51
CA ILE A 366 -5.54 6.84 -21.44
C ILE A 366 -5.20 6.37 -20.03
N SER A 367 -6.19 6.32 -19.21
CA SER A 367 -6.10 5.66 -17.91
C SER A 367 -6.92 4.38 -17.96
N GLY A 368 -6.29 3.28 -17.68
CA GLY A 368 -6.94 2.00 -17.51
C GLY A 368 -6.61 0.94 -18.55
N TYR A 369 -6.82 -0.30 -18.14
CA TYR A 369 -6.70 -1.47 -18.99
C TYR A 369 -7.76 -1.38 -20.10
N CYS A 370 -7.35 -1.52 -21.36
CA CYS A 370 -8.22 -1.40 -22.54
C CYS A 370 -8.76 0.02 -22.84
N GLY A 371 -8.11 1.08 -22.41
CA GLY A 371 -8.62 2.44 -22.57
C GLY A 371 -9.87 2.74 -21.73
N LYS A 372 -10.23 1.87 -20.78
CA LYS A 372 -11.26 2.14 -19.79
C LYS A 372 -10.79 3.22 -18.83
N ARG A 373 -11.66 4.13 -18.50
CA ARG A 373 -11.40 5.22 -17.54
C ARG A 373 -12.30 5.06 -16.32
N LEU A 374 -11.78 5.39 -15.15
CA LEU A 374 -12.62 5.55 -13.97
C LEU A 374 -13.37 6.88 -14.09
N ILE A 375 -14.59 6.81 -14.61
CA ILE A 375 -15.51 7.96 -14.71
C ILE A 375 -16.74 7.59 -13.90
N ASP A 376 -16.88 8.19 -12.73
CA ASP A 376 -17.96 7.87 -11.80
C ASP A 376 -18.12 8.95 -10.73
N THR A 377 -19.17 8.84 -9.96
CA THR A 377 -19.39 9.64 -8.75
C THR A 377 -19.75 8.70 -7.63
N ILE A 378 -18.96 8.68 -6.57
CA ILE A 378 -19.20 7.83 -5.41
C ILE A 378 -19.32 8.66 -4.14
N SER A 379 -20.34 8.36 -3.34
CA SER A 379 -20.52 8.98 -2.04
C SER A 379 -20.15 8.01 -0.92
N PHE A 380 -19.55 8.54 0.14
CA PHE A 380 -19.21 7.81 1.34
C PHE A 380 -19.40 8.70 2.56
N PHE A 381 -19.39 8.11 3.73
CA PHE A 381 -19.58 8.79 4.98
C PHE A 381 -18.34 8.67 5.86
N VAL A 382 -17.84 9.79 6.38
CA VAL A 382 -16.78 9.83 7.38
C VAL A 382 -17.42 9.89 8.75
N ALA A 383 -17.26 8.83 9.54
CA ALA A 383 -17.79 8.79 10.89
C ALA A 383 -17.16 9.88 11.77
N PRO A 384 -17.92 10.50 12.67
CA PRO A 384 -17.34 11.40 13.66
C PRO A 384 -16.36 10.65 14.56
N PRO A 385 -15.40 11.33 15.19
CA PRO A 385 -14.57 10.70 16.19
C PRO A 385 -15.44 10.22 17.37
N PRO A 386 -15.10 9.08 18.00
CA PRO A 386 -15.81 8.63 19.18
C PRO A 386 -15.79 9.72 20.26
N PRO A 387 -16.85 9.88 21.04
CA PRO A 387 -16.82 10.74 22.20
C PRO A 387 -15.67 10.35 23.14
N VAL A 388 -14.93 11.31 23.66
CA VAL A 388 -13.83 11.03 24.59
C VAL A 388 -14.34 11.29 26.01
N LEU A 389 -14.73 10.22 26.70
CA LEU A 389 -15.18 10.27 28.08
C LEU A 389 -13.98 10.19 29.03
N VAL A 390 -13.89 11.15 29.94
CA VAL A 390 -12.89 11.19 31.01
C VAL A 390 -13.60 11.35 32.35
N GLY A 391 -13.35 10.39 33.24
CA GLY A 391 -13.92 10.35 34.56
C GLY A 391 -13.45 9.13 35.34
N PRO A 392 -13.83 8.97 36.62
CA PRO A 392 -13.39 7.86 37.42
C PRO A 392 -13.94 6.52 36.93
N THR A 393 -13.10 5.47 37.01
CA THR A 393 -13.46 4.08 36.70
C THR A 393 -13.84 3.29 37.98
N ASP A 394 -13.77 3.94 39.15
CA ASP A 394 -14.24 3.45 40.42
C ASP A 394 -15.04 4.55 41.15
N SER A 395 -16.03 4.18 41.91
CA SER A 395 -16.88 5.11 42.64
C SER A 395 -17.38 4.46 43.93
N ILE A 396 -17.79 5.29 44.90
CA ILE A 396 -18.44 4.85 46.13
C ILE A 396 -19.95 4.90 45.95
N TYR A 397 -20.66 3.91 46.42
CA TYR A 397 -22.13 3.88 46.44
C TYR A 397 -22.73 5.18 46.94
N GLY A 398 -23.57 5.82 46.16
CA GLY A 398 -24.25 7.06 46.48
C GLY A 398 -23.41 8.34 46.30
N ALA A 399 -22.11 8.24 45.95
CA ALA A 399 -21.30 9.40 45.60
C ALA A 399 -21.53 9.81 44.15
N ASN A 400 -21.48 11.11 43.89
CA ASN A 400 -21.52 11.64 42.52
C ASN A 400 -20.12 11.55 41.92
N ALA A 401 -20.06 10.99 40.71
CA ALA A 401 -18.87 10.97 39.85
C ALA A 401 -19.08 11.84 38.62
N THR A 402 -18.11 12.71 38.34
CA THR A 402 -18.17 13.63 37.20
C THR A 402 -17.43 13.06 36.00
N TYR A 403 -18.09 13.03 34.85
CA TYR A 403 -17.54 12.60 33.56
C TYR A 403 -17.54 13.78 32.60
N ASN A 404 -16.37 14.05 32.02
CA ASN A 404 -16.22 15.11 31.03
C ASN A 404 -16.09 14.51 29.63
N VAL A 405 -16.70 15.14 28.65
CA VAL A 405 -16.58 14.79 27.23
C VAL A 405 -15.61 15.79 26.60
N LEU A 406 -14.37 15.38 26.33
CA LEU A 406 -13.30 16.32 25.91
C LEU A 406 -13.51 16.88 24.51
N ASN A 407 -14.23 16.16 23.66
CA ASN A 407 -14.50 16.57 22.27
C ASN A 407 -15.99 16.87 22.02
N TYR A 408 -16.70 17.33 23.03
CA TYR A 408 -18.14 17.64 22.95
C TYR A 408 -18.48 18.66 21.84
N GLN A 409 -17.57 19.57 21.52
CA GLN A 409 -17.74 20.57 20.47
C GLN A 409 -17.93 19.98 19.06
N TRP A 410 -17.65 18.68 18.88
CA TRP A 410 -17.90 17.96 17.62
C TRP A 410 -19.28 17.33 17.55
N LEU A 411 -20.06 17.35 18.63
CA LEU A 411 -21.35 16.69 18.74
C LEU A 411 -22.48 17.67 18.34
N ASP A 412 -23.31 17.26 17.39
CA ASP A 412 -24.58 17.95 17.09
C ASP A 412 -25.65 17.61 18.15
N SER A 413 -25.59 16.36 18.63
CA SER A 413 -26.44 15.82 19.69
C SER A 413 -25.81 14.58 20.31
N ALA A 414 -26.34 14.15 21.43
CA ALA A 414 -25.95 12.87 22.03
C ALA A 414 -27.15 12.16 22.66
N SER A 415 -27.04 10.83 22.74
CA SER A 415 -27.87 10.00 23.62
C SER A 415 -26.98 9.22 24.57
N PHE A 416 -27.51 8.88 25.73
CA PHE A 416 -26.73 8.14 26.73
C PHE A 416 -27.57 7.08 27.43
N SER A 417 -26.89 6.07 27.93
CA SER A 417 -27.47 5.02 28.76
C SER A 417 -26.54 4.70 29.95
N ILE A 418 -27.13 4.36 31.08
CA ILE A 418 -26.40 4.03 32.28
C ILE A 418 -26.98 2.75 32.88
N THR A 419 -26.09 1.85 33.29
CA THR A 419 -26.46 0.67 34.10
C THR A 419 -25.87 0.84 35.49
N ASN A 420 -26.63 0.45 36.53
CA ASN A 420 -26.23 0.55 37.92
C ASN A 420 -25.79 1.96 38.34
N GLY A 421 -26.48 2.97 37.82
CA GLY A 421 -26.28 4.38 38.13
C GLY A 421 -27.43 5.23 37.63
N THR A 422 -27.48 6.50 38.05
CA THR A 422 -28.46 7.50 37.63
C THR A 422 -27.77 8.82 37.36
N VAL A 423 -28.15 9.49 36.28
CA VAL A 423 -27.68 10.87 35.99
C VAL A 423 -28.28 11.79 37.03
N VAL A 424 -27.45 12.54 37.73
CA VAL A 424 -27.85 13.57 38.68
C VAL A 424 -28.05 14.88 37.96
N THR A 425 -27.06 15.25 37.10
CA THR A 425 -27.13 16.43 36.23
C THR A 425 -26.23 16.26 35.03
N TRP A 426 -26.47 17.04 33.98
CA TRP A 426 -25.61 17.08 32.78
C TRP A 426 -25.73 18.45 32.11
N GLN A 427 -24.68 18.86 31.40
CA GLN A 427 -24.65 20.11 30.67
C GLN A 427 -25.39 19.99 29.32
N PRO A 428 -26.18 21.00 28.92
CA PRO A 428 -26.95 20.97 27.66
C PRO A 428 -26.10 20.78 26.40
N ASP A 429 -24.82 21.13 26.46
CA ASP A 429 -23.84 20.94 25.38
C ASP A 429 -23.14 19.60 25.42
N TYR A 430 -23.56 18.70 26.31
CA TYR A 430 -22.98 17.38 26.54
C TYR A 430 -21.51 17.37 27.04
N SER A 431 -20.99 18.49 27.49
CA SER A 431 -19.59 18.60 27.95
C SER A 431 -19.33 17.86 29.27
N GLN A 432 -20.35 17.69 30.12
CA GLN A 432 -20.21 17.12 31.44
C GLN A 432 -21.46 16.35 31.89
N PHE A 433 -21.25 15.26 32.59
CA PHE A 433 -22.28 14.44 33.24
C PHE A 433 -21.87 14.15 34.69
N ASP A 434 -22.79 14.34 35.64
CA ASP A 434 -22.64 13.91 37.03
C ASP A 434 -23.54 12.68 37.26
N ILE A 435 -22.94 11.58 37.68
CA ILE A 435 -23.62 10.29 37.82
C ILE A 435 -23.47 9.80 39.24
N ALA A 436 -24.59 9.45 39.88
CA ALA A 436 -24.61 8.74 41.13
C ALA A 436 -24.63 7.24 40.87
N TRP A 437 -23.64 6.52 41.35
CA TRP A 437 -23.48 5.10 41.12
C TRP A 437 -24.08 4.26 42.24
N GLY A 438 -24.60 3.08 41.91
CA GLY A 438 -25.13 2.07 42.84
C GLY A 438 -25.79 0.93 42.07
N PRO A 439 -26.05 -0.23 42.71
CA PRO A 439 -25.73 -0.59 44.12
C PRO A 439 -24.26 -0.87 44.34
N ALA A 440 -23.87 -0.90 45.63
CA ALA A 440 -22.53 -1.23 46.06
C ALA A 440 -22.09 -2.66 45.61
N ASN A 441 -20.79 -2.84 45.34
CA ASN A 441 -20.18 -4.07 44.85
C ASN A 441 -20.77 -4.54 43.49
N ALA A 442 -21.16 -3.62 42.67
CA ALA A 442 -21.65 -3.87 41.31
C ALA A 442 -20.78 -3.11 40.28
N THR A 443 -20.74 -3.61 39.06
CA THR A 443 -20.15 -2.89 37.93
C THR A 443 -21.21 -2.06 37.28
N GLY A 444 -20.98 -0.75 37.13
CA GLY A 444 -21.81 0.16 36.37
C GLY A 444 -21.22 0.45 34.97
N THR A 445 -22.04 0.85 34.02
CA THR A 445 -21.58 1.35 32.74
C THR A 445 -22.24 2.67 32.39
N PHE A 446 -21.44 3.59 31.87
CA PHE A 446 -21.95 4.82 31.23
C PHE A 446 -21.57 4.76 29.76
N THR A 447 -22.57 4.72 28.89
CA THR A 447 -22.41 4.71 27.45
C THR A 447 -22.97 6.00 26.86
N LEU A 448 -22.15 6.71 26.11
CA LEU A 448 -22.51 7.92 25.37
C LEU A 448 -22.41 7.66 23.87
N ILE A 449 -23.49 7.91 23.14
CA ILE A 449 -23.52 7.88 21.68
C ILE A 449 -23.55 9.33 21.22
N GLY A 450 -22.47 9.78 20.60
CA GLY A 450 -22.38 11.10 19.99
C GLY A 450 -22.83 11.07 18.54
N TYR A 451 -23.60 12.07 18.11
CA TYR A 451 -24.05 12.25 16.74
C TYR A 451 -23.41 13.52 16.16
N ALA A 452 -22.88 13.40 14.93
CA ALA A 452 -22.33 14.54 14.21
C ALA A 452 -22.52 14.35 12.71
N ASN A 453 -23.01 15.39 12.01
CA ASN A 453 -23.17 15.42 10.55
C ASN A 453 -23.87 14.17 9.96
N GLY A 454 -24.83 13.58 10.69
CA GLY A 454 -25.60 12.42 10.23
C GLY A 454 -25.00 11.05 10.55
N GLY A 455 -23.82 10.98 11.18
CA GLY A 455 -23.22 9.76 11.70
C GLY A 455 -23.21 9.72 13.23
N SER A 456 -22.83 8.58 13.77
CA SER A 456 -22.69 8.41 15.23
C SER A 456 -21.51 7.53 15.58
N ASP A 457 -20.93 7.78 16.74
CA ASP A 457 -19.95 6.89 17.36
C ASP A 457 -20.19 6.82 18.87
N THR A 458 -19.61 5.81 19.53
CA THR A 458 -19.97 5.45 20.91
C THR A 458 -18.73 5.38 21.79
N ALA A 459 -18.84 5.94 22.99
CA ALA A 459 -17.87 5.73 24.07
C ALA A 459 -18.54 5.09 25.27
N THR A 460 -17.84 4.19 25.96
CA THR A 460 -18.33 3.52 27.15
C THR A 460 -17.26 3.55 28.23
N VAL A 461 -17.66 3.94 29.43
CA VAL A 461 -16.85 3.82 30.66
C VAL A 461 -17.51 2.79 31.56
N THR A 462 -16.70 1.86 32.06
CA THR A 462 -17.09 0.86 33.05
C THR A 462 -16.57 1.30 34.40
N VAL A 463 -17.43 1.23 35.44
CA VAL A 463 -17.17 1.76 36.77
C VAL A 463 -17.41 0.66 37.81
N GLU A 464 -16.41 0.43 38.62
CA GLU A 464 -16.52 -0.47 39.81
C GLU A 464 -17.12 0.33 40.98
N VAL A 465 -18.30 -0.09 41.45
CA VAL A 465 -19.00 0.61 42.55
C VAL A 465 -18.67 -0.07 43.88
N ASN A 466 -17.83 0.59 44.65
CA ASN A 466 -17.39 0.07 45.95
C ASN A 466 -18.42 0.38 47.06
N GLY A 467 -18.58 -0.56 48.00
CA GLY A 467 -19.35 -0.31 49.20
C GLY A 467 -18.64 0.69 50.15
N ILE A 468 -19.37 1.23 51.16
CA ILE A 468 -18.79 2.09 52.18
C ILE A 468 -17.92 1.18 53.10
N GLY A 469 -16.74 0.82 52.63
CA GLY A 469 -15.67 0.19 53.38
C GLY A 469 -14.57 1.20 53.65
N ILE A 470 -13.74 0.98 54.66
CA ILE A 470 -12.64 1.85 55.06
C ILE A 470 -11.86 2.28 53.80
N ILE A 471 -11.84 3.57 53.50
CA ILE A 471 -11.09 4.16 52.37
C ILE A 471 -9.61 3.88 52.63
N GLU A 472 -9.04 2.94 51.92
CA GLU A 472 -7.59 2.94 51.74
C GLU A 472 -7.25 4.19 50.91
N CYS A 473 -6.43 5.08 51.53
CA CYS A 473 -6.16 6.44 51.06
C CYS A 473 -5.33 6.49 49.76
N PHE A 474 -5.87 6.07 48.65
CA PHE A 474 -5.40 6.41 47.29
C PHE A 474 -6.58 6.56 46.35
N GLY A 475 -7.65 7.27 46.78
CA GLY A 475 -8.78 7.63 45.96
C GLY A 475 -8.48 8.82 45.04
N ASN A 476 -8.76 8.66 43.77
CA ASN A 476 -8.96 9.72 42.76
C ASN A 476 -7.89 10.80 42.69
N LEU A 477 -6.66 10.42 42.29
CA LEU A 477 -5.66 11.39 41.88
C LEU A 477 -6.07 11.98 40.51
N VAL A 478 -6.31 13.26 40.46
CA VAL A 478 -6.62 14.00 39.21
C VAL A 478 -5.44 14.89 38.89
N LEU A 479 -4.84 14.66 37.72
CA LEU A 479 -3.72 15.44 37.22
C LEU A 479 -4.22 16.51 36.24
N TYR A 480 -3.90 17.79 36.50
CA TYR A 480 -4.25 18.90 35.62
C TYR A 480 -3.27 20.08 35.78
N PRO A 481 -3.10 20.90 34.72
CA PRO A 481 -3.52 20.66 33.35
C PRO A 481 -2.68 19.57 32.67
N ASN A 482 -3.23 18.90 31.66
CA ASN A 482 -2.50 18.01 30.78
C ASN A 482 -3.06 18.20 29.35
N PRO A 483 -2.34 18.85 28.45
CA PRO A 483 -0.94 19.28 28.52
C PRO A 483 -0.64 20.34 29.59
N ALA A 484 0.54 20.22 30.20
CA ALA A 484 1.04 21.17 31.19
C ALA A 484 2.08 22.10 30.54
N ARG A 485 2.20 23.32 31.08
CA ARG A 485 3.19 24.29 30.67
C ARG A 485 4.30 24.44 31.72
N ASP A 486 3.94 24.93 32.89
CA ASP A 486 4.91 25.27 33.94
C ASP A 486 4.70 24.41 35.20
N LEU A 487 3.46 24.00 35.46
CA LEU A 487 3.07 23.36 36.70
C LEU A 487 1.97 22.32 36.45
N ILE A 488 2.07 21.21 37.16
CA ILE A 488 1.05 20.15 37.22
C ILE A 488 0.49 20.10 38.64
N HIS A 489 -0.82 20.09 38.76
CA HIS A 489 -1.52 19.80 40.01
C HIS A 489 -1.97 18.34 40.02
N ILE A 490 -1.80 17.70 41.16
CA ILE A 490 -2.24 16.32 41.41
C ILE A 490 -3.17 16.36 42.61
N ALA A 491 -4.45 16.63 42.32
CA ALA A 491 -5.47 16.68 43.36
C ALA A 491 -5.65 15.29 43.98
N GLY A 492 -5.71 15.24 45.31
CA GLY A 492 -5.83 14.01 46.05
C GLY A 492 -4.50 13.34 46.44
N ALA A 493 -3.37 13.84 45.95
CA ALA A 493 -2.07 13.38 46.41
C ALA A 493 -1.78 13.84 47.85
N LEU A 494 -1.23 12.96 48.67
CA LEU A 494 -0.79 13.30 50.02
C LEU A 494 0.49 14.14 49.97
N GLU A 495 0.62 15.07 50.87
CA GLU A 495 1.85 15.84 51.10
C GLU A 495 3.04 14.89 51.30
N GLY A 496 4.14 15.16 50.57
CA GLY A 496 5.32 14.32 50.63
C GLY A 496 5.25 13.00 49.90
N THR A 497 4.27 12.78 49.01
CA THR A 497 4.27 11.61 48.13
C THR A 497 5.46 11.66 47.20
N THR A 498 6.24 10.58 47.13
CA THR A 498 7.38 10.47 46.22
C THR A 498 6.88 10.34 44.77
N TYR A 499 7.50 11.09 43.86
CA TYR A 499 7.22 10.98 42.43
C TYR A 499 8.48 10.70 41.63
N THR A 500 8.29 10.06 40.49
CA THR A 500 9.30 9.89 39.44
C THR A 500 8.70 10.25 38.10
N LEU A 501 9.32 11.18 37.37
CA LEU A 501 8.93 11.56 36.02
C LEU A 501 9.98 11.07 35.02
N SER A 502 9.58 10.23 34.08
CA SER A 502 10.48 9.66 33.06
C SER A 502 10.01 9.98 31.64
N ASP A 503 10.95 10.01 30.70
CA ASP A 503 10.62 10.04 29.28
C ASP A 503 10.11 8.67 28.80
N LEU A 504 9.66 8.58 27.53
CA LEU A 504 9.12 7.33 26.98
C LEU A 504 10.18 6.23 26.80
N SER A 505 11.47 6.55 26.95
CA SER A 505 12.55 5.55 26.95
C SER A 505 12.84 4.98 28.36
N GLY A 506 12.15 5.50 29.39
CA GLY A 506 12.33 5.12 30.79
C GLY A 506 13.47 5.90 31.49
N ARG A 507 14.06 6.92 30.86
CA ARG A 507 15.06 7.75 31.50
C ARG A 507 14.36 8.71 32.47
N VAL A 508 14.79 8.72 33.72
CA VAL A 508 14.30 9.64 34.74
C VAL A 508 14.71 11.07 34.38
N MET A 509 13.72 11.93 34.27
CA MET A 509 13.87 13.35 33.93
C MET A 509 13.78 14.22 35.19
N ASP A 510 12.96 13.81 36.15
CA ASP A 510 12.82 14.46 37.45
C ASP A 510 12.28 13.47 38.49
N GLN A 511 12.60 13.69 39.76
CA GLN A 511 12.10 12.90 40.90
C GLN A 511 12.17 13.70 42.19
N GLY A 512 11.23 13.47 43.10
CA GLY A 512 11.20 14.20 44.35
C GLY A 512 9.99 13.86 45.21
N LEU A 513 9.63 14.80 46.07
CA LEU A 513 8.43 14.75 46.90
C LEU A 513 7.44 15.80 46.39
N LEU A 514 6.17 15.47 46.33
CA LEU A 514 5.14 16.44 45.99
C LEU A 514 4.97 17.44 47.17
N GLU A 515 5.01 18.73 46.83
CA GLU A 515 4.70 19.81 47.73
C GLU A 515 3.32 20.38 47.38
N GLU A 516 2.40 20.37 48.33
CA GLU A 516 1.00 20.79 48.13
C GLU A 516 0.31 20.15 46.90
N GLY A 517 0.69 18.90 46.57
CA GLY A 517 0.13 18.21 45.40
C GLY A 517 0.56 18.83 44.08
N ARG A 518 1.73 19.46 44.00
CA ARG A 518 2.23 20.17 42.83
C ARG A 518 3.56 19.63 42.34
N LEU A 519 3.75 19.67 41.04
CA LEU A 519 4.98 19.31 40.35
C LEU A 519 5.32 20.38 39.32
N THR A 520 6.48 21.03 39.48
CA THR A 520 6.99 22.02 38.53
C THR A 520 7.62 21.33 37.33
N VAL A 521 7.25 21.73 36.11
CA VAL A 521 7.71 21.13 34.85
C VAL A 521 8.24 22.20 33.87
N ALA A 522 8.41 23.44 34.34
CA ALA A 522 8.81 24.58 33.50
C ALA A 522 10.16 24.38 32.79
N ASP A 523 11.10 23.62 33.41
CA ASP A 523 12.43 23.41 32.87
C ASP A 523 12.55 22.15 31.99
N LEU A 524 11.46 21.42 31.79
CA LEU A 524 11.46 20.18 31.01
C LEU A 524 11.17 20.47 29.52
N PRO A 525 11.84 19.81 28.57
CA PRO A 525 11.54 19.97 27.15
C PRO A 525 10.11 19.60 26.80
N ASN A 526 9.58 20.20 25.72
CA ASN A 526 8.31 19.77 25.15
C ASN A 526 8.34 18.28 24.82
N GLY A 527 7.35 17.53 25.30
CA GLY A 527 7.34 16.09 25.11
C GLY A 527 6.27 15.37 25.90
N THR A 528 6.28 14.05 25.77
CA THR A 528 5.43 13.14 26.54
C THR A 528 6.27 12.42 27.56
N TYR A 529 5.77 12.40 28.79
CA TYR A 529 6.42 11.82 29.96
C TYR A 529 5.48 10.83 30.66
N VAL A 530 6.06 9.99 31.50
CA VAL A 530 5.35 9.07 32.39
C VAL A 530 5.62 9.51 33.83
N LEU A 531 4.58 9.89 34.54
CA LEU A 531 4.63 10.22 35.96
C LEU A 531 4.23 8.97 36.76
N LEU A 532 5.11 8.57 37.69
CA LEU A 532 4.87 7.54 38.69
C LEU A 532 4.80 8.21 40.05
N LEU A 533 3.77 7.93 40.82
CA LEU A 533 3.68 8.24 42.23
C LEU A 533 3.85 6.95 43.03
N ASP A 534 4.79 6.95 43.99
CA ASP A 534 5.07 5.81 44.83
C ASP A 534 4.04 5.73 45.96
N GLY A 535 3.55 4.50 46.20
CA GLY A 535 2.60 4.19 47.25
C GLY A 535 2.37 2.68 47.33
N PRO A 536 1.50 2.23 48.24
CA PRO A 536 1.13 0.80 48.36
C PRO A 536 0.62 0.23 47.03
N THR A 537 -0.07 1.03 46.24
CA THR A 537 -0.38 0.80 44.81
C THR A 537 0.20 1.97 44.03
N PRO A 538 1.25 1.77 43.21
CA PRO A 538 1.84 2.85 42.44
C PRO A 538 0.83 3.41 41.43
N TRP A 539 0.72 4.75 41.37
CA TRP A 539 -0.13 5.42 40.38
C TRP A 539 0.72 5.91 39.23
N ILE A 540 0.34 5.55 38.01
CA ILE A 540 1.07 5.86 36.78
C ILE A 540 0.16 6.66 35.86
N GLN A 541 0.64 7.82 35.41
CA GLN A 541 -0.08 8.68 34.47
C GLN A 541 0.82 9.23 33.37
N ARG A 542 0.29 9.29 32.17
CA ARG A 542 0.95 9.95 31.05
C ARG A 542 0.73 11.46 31.11
N VAL A 543 1.79 12.22 30.95
CA VAL A 543 1.80 13.69 31.00
C VAL A 543 2.37 14.25 29.71
N GLN A 544 1.74 15.28 29.18
CA GLN A 544 2.24 16.03 28.04
C GLN A 544 2.66 17.42 28.49
N ILE A 545 3.88 17.83 28.13
CA ILE A 545 4.45 19.14 28.43
C ILE A 545 4.57 19.92 27.11
N LEU A 546 3.99 21.14 27.09
CA LEU A 546 4.00 22.04 25.94
C LEU A 546 4.19 23.47 26.42
N HIS A 547 5.35 24.07 26.14
CA HIS A 547 5.69 25.46 26.46
C HIS A 547 5.30 26.42 25.35
#